data_14c08fc32be495f8e81f5f050c0d3358
#
_entry.id   14c08fc32be495f8e81f5f050c0d3358
#
_cell.length_a   1.000
_cell.length_b   1.000
_cell.length_c   1.000
_cell.angle_alpha   90.00
_cell.angle_beta   90.00
_cell.angle_gamma   90.00
#
_symmetry.space_group_name_H-M   'P 1'
#
loop_
_entity.id
_entity.type
_entity.pdbx_description
1 polymer ?
#
loop_
_entity_poly.entity_id
_entity_poly.type
_entity_poly.pdbx_seq_one_letter_code
_entity_poly.pdbx_strand_id
1 'polypeptide(L)'
;YQDTNACQYKLLRLLAGPRAAFTAVGDDDQAIYGWRGADVENLRGLPRDYPNLKLIKLEQNYRSTVRILKAANALIAHNEKLFDKKLWSELGHGDPISVSVYKDNEKEAESVVMKLQAHRFEHRGEYGDYAVLYRGNFQARALEQFLRDQRVPYTLSGGQSFFDKAEIKDITAYLRLLANSEDDPAFIRAVTTPRRGVGGTTLEALGSYAGERHLSLFAAAFEEGFAHRVQARQLAPLVEFCEFINRLEYRAARE
;
A
#
# COMPACT_ATOMS: atom_id res chain seq x y z
N TYR A 1 -14.08 -8.16 -6.64
CA TYR A 1 -15.17 -7.24 -7.06
C TYR A 1 -15.74 -6.45 -5.87
N GLN A 2 -15.75 -7.02 -4.66
CA GLN A 2 -16.23 -6.39 -3.40
C GLN A 2 -15.59 -5.05 -3.08
N ASP A 3 -14.38 -4.77 -3.61
CA ASP A 3 -13.62 -3.55 -3.34
C ASP A 3 -13.82 -2.44 -4.39
N THR A 4 -14.83 -2.61 -5.27
CA THR A 4 -15.15 -1.62 -6.29
C THR A 4 -15.92 -0.42 -5.73
N ASN A 5 -15.58 0.78 -6.20
CA ASN A 5 -16.35 1.98 -5.91
C ASN A 5 -17.47 2.22 -6.97
N ALA A 6 -18.35 3.17 -6.72
CA ALA A 6 -19.48 3.48 -7.60
C ALA A 6 -19.05 3.86 -9.03
N CYS A 7 -17.92 4.57 -9.20
CA CYS A 7 -17.40 4.93 -10.53
C CYS A 7 -16.91 3.71 -11.29
N GLN A 8 -16.21 2.81 -10.63
CA GLN A 8 -15.75 1.54 -11.24
C GLN A 8 -16.92 0.65 -11.62
N TYR A 9 -17.95 0.60 -10.78
CA TYR A 9 -19.18 -0.13 -11.13
C TYR A 9 -19.88 0.47 -12.35
N LYS A 10 -20.00 1.79 -12.42
CA LYS A 10 -20.55 2.47 -13.59
C LYS A 10 -19.74 2.20 -14.85
N LEU A 11 -18.42 2.24 -14.76
CA LEU A 11 -17.52 1.91 -15.87
C LEU A 11 -17.73 0.47 -16.35
N LEU A 12 -17.79 -0.49 -15.42
CA LEU A 12 -18.09 -1.88 -15.74
C LEU A 12 -19.38 -2.03 -16.52
N ARG A 13 -20.46 -1.37 -16.07
CA ARG A 13 -21.76 -1.41 -16.76
C ARG A 13 -21.69 -0.88 -18.18
N LEU A 14 -20.95 0.22 -18.40
CA LEU A 14 -20.75 0.79 -19.74
C LEU A 14 -19.95 -0.14 -20.64
N LEU A 15 -18.90 -0.79 -20.12
CA LEU A 15 -18.06 -1.72 -20.88
C LEU A 15 -18.78 -3.04 -21.18
N ALA A 16 -19.53 -3.58 -20.23
CA ALA A 16 -20.30 -4.82 -20.41
C ALA A 16 -21.44 -4.66 -21.41
N GLY A 17 -22.01 -3.47 -21.47
CA GLY A 17 -23.09 -3.12 -22.39
C GLY A 17 -24.30 -4.07 -22.31
N PRO A 18 -25.14 -4.12 -23.37
CA PRO A 18 -26.33 -4.97 -23.37
C PRO A 18 -26.06 -6.48 -23.30
N ARG A 19 -24.87 -6.91 -23.73
CA ARG A 19 -24.51 -8.34 -23.70
C ARG A 19 -24.25 -8.87 -22.31
N ALA A 20 -23.87 -7.98 -21.37
CA ALA A 20 -23.52 -8.35 -19.98
C ALA A 20 -22.55 -9.55 -19.86
N ALA A 21 -21.65 -9.72 -20.85
CA ALA A 21 -20.74 -10.86 -20.92
C ALA A 21 -19.51 -10.60 -20.04
N PHE A 22 -19.64 -10.79 -18.74
CA PHE A 22 -18.53 -10.70 -17.79
C PHE A 22 -18.73 -11.69 -16.63
N THR A 23 -17.65 -11.99 -15.94
CA THR A 23 -17.65 -12.73 -14.69
C THR A 23 -17.14 -11.84 -13.57
N ALA A 24 -17.93 -11.70 -12.52
CA ALA A 24 -17.53 -10.99 -11.29
C ALA A 24 -17.20 -12.03 -10.20
N VAL A 25 -16.02 -11.92 -9.61
CA VAL A 25 -15.61 -12.72 -8.46
C VAL A 25 -15.46 -11.82 -7.26
N GLY A 26 -16.06 -12.18 -6.14
CA GLY A 26 -16.01 -11.37 -4.93
C GLY A 26 -16.42 -12.16 -3.69
N ASP A 27 -16.11 -11.58 -2.55
CA ASP A 27 -16.44 -12.12 -1.24
C ASP A 27 -16.88 -10.97 -0.34
N ASP A 28 -18.18 -10.88 -0.03
CA ASP A 28 -18.76 -9.85 0.80
C ASP A 28 -18.17 -9.81 2.22
N ASP A 29 -17.78 -10.96 2.75
CA ASP A 29 -17.14 -11.07 4.06
C ASP A 29 -15.70 -10.51 4.07
N GLN A 30 -15.10 -10.29 2.90
CA GLN A 30 -13.77 -9.68 2.73
C GLN A 30 -13.82 -8.22 2.25
N ALA A 31 -14.99 -7.59 2.23
CA ALA A 31 -15.18 -6.19 1.84
C ALA A 31 -14.70 -5.23 2.93
N ILE A 32 -13.39 -5.06 3.08
CA ILE A 32 -12.76 -4.26 4.14
C ILE A 32 -12.25 -2.88 3.68
N TYR A 33 -12.52 -2.48 2.45
CA TYR A 33 -12.01 -1.22 1.87
C TYR A 33 -13.08 -0.12 1.74
N GLY A 34 -14.17 -0.19 2.51
CA GLY A 34 -15.19 0.87 2.55
C GLY A 34 -14.61 2.26 2.85
N TRP A 35 -13.61 2.35 3.72
CA TRP A 35 -12.88 3.59 4.04
C TRP A 35 -12.07 4.17 2.86
N ARG A 36 -11.86 3.40 1.80
CA ARG A 36 -11.27 3.84 0.52
C ARG A 36 -12.31 4.14 -0.56
N GLY A 37 -13.60 4.10 -0.20
CA GLY A 37 -14.70 4.33 -1.11
C GLY A 37 -15.19 3.10 -1.85
N ALA A 38 -14.75 1.88 -1.45
CA ALA A 38 -15.36 0.65 -1.92
C ALA A 38 -16.80 0.56 -1.38
N ASP A 39 -17.68 0.05 -2.22
CA ASP A 39 -19.10 -0.05 -1.89
C ASP A 39 -19.59 -1.49 -2.15
N VAL A 40 -19.85 -2.21 -1.09
CA VAL A 40 -20.35 -3.60 -1.14
C VAL A 40 -21.74 -3.70 -1.78
N GLU A 41 -22.50 -2.59 -1.83
CA GLU A 41 -23.77 -2.52 -2.52
C GLU A 41 -23.63 -2.78 -4.03
N ASN A 42 -22.45 -2.52 -4.61
CA ASN A 42 -22.15 -2.90 -5.99
C ASN A 42 -22.25 -4.42 -6.21
N LEU A 43 -21.92 -5.22 -5.20
CA LEU A 43 -22.08 -6.68 -5.23
C LEU A 43 -23.54 -7.08 -5.00
N ARG A 44 -24.20 -6.47 -4.04
CA ARG A 44 -25.63 -6.67 -3.74
C ARG A 44 -26.54 -6.33 -4.92
N GLY A 45 -26.18 -5.30 -5.68
CA GLY A 45 -26.95 -4.82 -6.81
C GLY A 45 -26.87 -5.69 -8.08
N LEU A 46 -25.86 -6.57 -8.20
CA LEU A 46 -25.65 -7.37 -9.40
C LEU A 46 -26.86 -8.19 -9.84
N PRO A 47 -27.56 -8.96 -8.98
CA PRO A 47 -28.75 -9.71 -9.38
C PRO A 47 -29.90 -8.84 -9.89
N ARG A 48 -30.04 -7.62 -9.35
CA ARG A 48 -31.04 -6.66 -9.80
C ARG A 48 -30.70 -6.06 -11.17
N ASP A 49 -29.44 -5.70 -11.36
CA ASP A 49 -28.97 -5.01 -12.55
C ASP A 49 -28.73 -6.00 -13.72
N TYR A 50 -28.55 -7.29 -13.40
CA TYR A 50 -28.34 -8.38 -14.35
C TYR A 50 -29.25 -9.57 -14.00
N PRO A 51 -30.54 -9.56 -14.41
CA PRO A 51 -31.50 -10.61 -14.03
C PRO A 51 -31.14 -12.02 -14.46
N ASN A 52 -30.31 -12.16 -15.51
CA ASN A 52 -29.82 -13.45 -15.99
C ASN A 52 -28.50 -13.90 -15.34
N LEU A 53 -28.10 -13.22 -14.26
CA LEU A 53 -26.88 -13.54 -13.53
C LEU A 53 -26.93 -14.98 -13.01
N LYS A 54 -25.90 -15.78 -13.31
CA LYS A 54 -25.69 -17.08 -12.70
C LYS A 54 -24.79 -16.92 -11.47
N LEU A 55 -25.37 -17.07 -10.28
CA LEU A 55 -24.64 -17.07 -9.04
C LEU A 55 -24.03 -18.45 -8.77
N ILE A 56 -22.71 -18.50 -8.60
CA ILE A 56 -21.99 -19.72 -8.24
C ILE A 56 -21.27 -19.46 -6.91
N LYS A 57 -21.55 -20.28 -5.89
CA LYS A 57 -20.92 -20.20 -4.57
C LYS A 57 -19.73 -21.17 -4.52
N LEU A 58 -18.55 -20.62 -4.21
CA LEU A 58 -17.32 -21.39 -4.02
C LEU A 58 -17.10 -21.62 -2.52
N GLU A 59 -17.74 -22.64 -1.97
CA GLU A 59 -17.76 -22.90 -0.52
C GLU A 59 -16.68 -23.89 -0.06
N GLN A 60 -16.13 -24.69 -0.99
CA GLN A 60 -15.03 -25.59 -0.68
C GLN A 60 -13.72 -24.81 -0.52
N ASN A 61 -13.11 -24.95 0.64
CA ASN A 61 -11.82 -24.32 0.97
C ASN A 61 -10.71 -25.36 0.92
N TYR A 62 -9.66 -25.06 0.17
CA TYR A 62 -8.49 -25.95 -0.05
C TYR A 62 -7.26 -25.50 0.75
N ARG A 63 -7.38 -24.44 1.57
CA ARG A 63 -6.27 -23.85 2.31
C ARG A 63 -6.22 -24.29 3.76
N SER A 64 -7.37 -24.33 4.40
CA SER A 64 -7.49 -24.43 5.87
C SER A 64 -8.20 -25.69 6.30
N THR A 65 -7.79 -26.21 7.45
CA THR A 65 -8.44 -27.36 8.10
C THR A 65 -9.80 -27.01 8.66
N VAL A 66 -10.60 -28.04 8.96
CA VAL A 66 -11.97 -27.90 9.45
C VAL A 66 -12.08 -27.06 10.73
N ARG A 67 -11.10 -27.16 11.67
CA ARG A 67 -11.11 -26.36 12.91
C ARG A 67 -10.99 -24.88 12.65
N ILE A 68 -10.09 -24.49 11.76
CA ILE A 68 -9.91 -23.08 11.35
C ILE A 68 -11.20 -22.56 10.72
N LEU A 69 -11.78 -23.34 9.78
CA LEU A 69 -13.01 -22.93 9.10
C LEU A 69 -14.22 -22.85 10.05
N LYS A 70 -14.32 -23.75 11.04
CA LYS A 70 -15.36 -23.64 12.08
C LYS A 70 -15.24 -22.35 12.86
N ALA A 71 -14.04 -21.97 13.27
CA ALA A 71 -13.80 -20.71 13.98
C ALA A 71 -14.11 -19.50 13.08
N ALA A 72 -13.66 -19.51 11.82
CA ALA A 72 -13.93 -18.45 10.86
C ALA A 72 -15.43 -18.31 10.55
N ASN A 73 -16.13 -19.42 10.30
CA ASN A 73 -17.58 -19.41 10.08
C ASN A 73 -18.36 -18.89 11.31
N ALA A 74 -17.92 -19.26 12.53
CA ALA A 74 -18.54 -18.77 13.76
C ALA A 74 -18.32 -17.26 13.94
N LEU A 75 -17.12 -16.77 13.65
CA LEU A 75 -16.82 -15.34 13.73
C LEU A 75 -17.65 -14.53 12.71
N ILE A 76 -17.65 -14.95 11.45
CA ILE A 76 -18.32 -14.21 10.38
C ILE A 76 -19.85 -14.32 10.44
N ALA A 77 -20.39 -15.28 11.19
CA ALA A 77 -21.83 -15.42 11.40
C ALA A 77 -22.47 -14.23 12.12
N HIS A 78 -21.67 -13.39 12.79
CA HIS A 78 -22.14 -12.16 13.44
C HIS A 78 -22.33 -10.99 12.48
N ASN A 79 -21.81 -11.09 11.25
CA ASN A 79 -21.97 -10.07 10.23
C ASN A 79 -23.28 -10.26 9.46
N GLU A 80 -23.86 -9.16 8.98
CA GLU A 80 -24.94 -9.19 8.01
C GLU A 80 -24.43 -9.81 6.70
N LYS A 81 -25.14 -10.84 6.23
CA LYS A 81 -24.74 -11.59 5.03
C LYS A 81 -25.48 -11.08 3.80
N LEU A 82 -24.75 -10.84 2.72
CA LEU A 82 -25.35 -10.62 1.39
C LEU A 82 -25.75 -11.95 0.74
N PHE A 83 -24.90 -12.95 0.90
CA PHE A 83 -25.13 -14.30 0.37
C PHE A 83 -24.93 -15.34 1.49
N ASP A 84 -25.92 -16.20 1.68
CA ASP A 84 -25.73 -17.30 2.61
C ASP A 84 -24.71 -18.29 2.05
N LYS A 85 -23.59 -18.43 2.75
CA LYS A 85 -22.46 -19.32 2.39
C LYS A 85 -21.83 -19.88 3.65
N LYS A 86 -21.25 -21.07 3.53
CA LYS A 86 -20.54 -21.73 4.63
C LYS A 86 -19.33 -22.48 4.09
N LEU A 87 -18.16 -22.02 4.50
CA LEU A 87 -16.91 -22.65 4.09
C LEU A 87 -16.75 -24.04 4.74
N TRP A 88 -16.32 -25.00 3.93
CA TRP A 88 -16.03 -26.37 4.36
C TRP A 88 -14.75 -26.88 3.68
N SER A 89 -14.11 -27.93 4.23
CA SER A 89 -12.86 -28.48 3.73
C SER A 89 -12.76 -29.97 3.96
N GLU A 90 -12.02 -30.65 3.08
CA GLU A 90 -11.65 -32.06 3.17
C GLU A 90 -10.29 -32.29 3.85
N LEU A 91 -9.58 -31.22 4.28
CA LEU A 91 -8.24 -31.29 4.86
C LEU A 91 -8.21 -31.85 6.32
N GLY A 92 -9.28 -32.49 6.75
CA GLY A 92 -9.37 -33.05 8.11
C GLY A 92 -9.52 -31.98 9.20
N HIS A 93 -9.46 -32.43 10.46
CA HIS A 93 -9.68 -31.52 11.60
C HIS A 93 -8.53 -30.55 11.82
N GLY A 94 -7.30 -30.95 11.60
CA GLY A 94 -6.10 -30.18 11.91
C GLY A 94 -5.86 -30.03 13.42
N ASP A 95 -4.82 -29.27 13.76
CA ASP A 95 -4.43 -29.02 15.14
C ASP A 95 -5.37 -28.07 15.88
N PRO A 96 -5.43 -28.13 17.21
CA PRO A 96 -6.20 -27.21 18.03
C PRO A 96 -5.69 -25.76 17.86
N ILE A 97 -6.63 -24.80 17.79
CA ILE A 97 -6.30 -23.38 17.84
C ILE A 97 -5.91 -23.03 19.27
N SER A 98 -4.70 -22.51 19.47
CA SER A 98 -4.22 -22.04 20.78
C SER A 98 -4.47 -20.55 20.94
N VAL A 99 -4.94 -20.15 22.10
CA VAL A 99 -5.06 -18.73 22.51
C VAL A 99 -4.13 -18.50 23.70
N SER A 100 -3.26 -17.49 23.60
CA SER A 100 -2.34 -17.11 24.65
C SER A 100 -2.50 -15.64 24.99
N VAL A 101 -2.49 -15.31 26.28
CA VAL A 101 -2.56 -13.95 26.78
C VAL A 101 -1.23 -13.60 27.44
N TYR A 102 -0.69 -12.43 27.13
CA TYR A 102 0.60 -11.97 27.63
C TYR A 102 0.45 -10.66 28.39
N LYS A 103 1.43 -10.34 29.23
CA LYS A 103 1.44 -9.14 30.05
C LYS A 103 1.60 -7.86 29.20
N ASP A 104 2.42 -7.94 28.17
CA ASP A 104 2.80 -6.84 27.31
C ASP A 104 3.18 -7.35 25.90
N ASN A 105 3.36 -6.43 24.97
CA ASN A 105 3.71 -6.72 23.58
C ASN A 105 5.13 -7.32 23.42
N GLU A 106 6.06 -7.02 24.34
CA GLU A 106 7.41 -7.58 24.29
C GLU A 106 7.37 -9.08 24.64
N LYS A 107 6.64 -9.43 25.71
CA LYS A 107 6.45 -10.85 26.10
C LYS A 107 5.64 -11.62 25.06
N GLU A 108 4.68 -10.99 24.40
CA GLU A 108 3.96 -11.58 23.27
C GLU A 108 4.93 -11.89 22.12
N ALA A 109 5.71 -10.90 21.67
CA ALA A 109 6.65 -11.05 20.57
C ALA A 109 7.73 -12.09 20.87
N GLU A 110 8.34 -12.06 22.07
CA GLU A 110 9.28 -13.06 22.52
C GLU A 110 8.69 -14.48 22.45
N SER A 111 7.51 -14.67 23.01
CA SER A 111 6.84 -15.97 23.03
C SER A 111 6.45 -16.46 21.63
N VAL A 112 6.00 -15.58 20.74
CA VAL A 112 5.67 -15.92 19.35
C VAL A 112 6.92 -16.44 18.64
N VAL A 113 8.03 -15.72 18.73
CA VAL A 113 9.29 -16.10 18.07
C VAL A 113 9.84 -17.42 18.65
N MET A 114 9.80 -17.61 19.96
CA MET A 114 10.23 -18.84 20.61
C MET A 114 9.37 -20.05 20.20
N LYS A 115 8.04 -19.89 20.17
CA LYS A 115 7.11 -20.94 19.72
C LYS A 115 7.34 -21.30 18.25
N LEU A 116 7.57 -20.30 17.40
CA LEU A 116 7.88 -20.52 15.99
C LEU A 116 9.14 -21.36 15.82
N GLN A 117 10.22 -21.00 16.52
CA GLN A 117 11.47 -21.76 16.47
C GLN A 117 11.33 -23.20 17.00
N ALA A 118 10.61 -23.37 18.12
CA ALA A 118 10.36 -24.68 18.71
C ALA A 118 9.55 -25.56 17.74
N HIS A 119 8.45 -25.05 17.19
CA HIS A 119 7.61 -25.77 16.22
C HIS A 119 8.38 -26.12 14.95
N ARG A 120 9.17 -25.17 14.42
CA ARG A 120 10.03 -25.42 13.27
C ARG A 120 11.01 -26.56 13.53
N PHE A 121 11.66 -26.57 14.68
CA PHE A 121 12.62 -27.61 15.06
C PHE A 121 11.93 -28.98 15.19
N GLU A 122 10.78 -29.02 15.86
CA GLU A 122 10.02 -30.25 16.10
C GLU A 122 9.49 -30.86 14.80
N HIS A 123 8.97 -30.03 13.88
CA HIS A 123 8.36 -30.48 12.62
C HIS A 123 9.30 -30.43 11.41
N ARG A 124 10.57 -30.04 11.60
CA ARG A 124 11.57 -29.89 10.53
C ARG A 124 11.09 -28.98 9.39
N GLY A 125 10.28 -27.98 9.72
CA GLY A 125 9.75 -27.02 8.76
C GLY A 125 10.75 -25.94 8.35
N GLU A 126 10.38 -25.14 7.37
CA GLU A 126 11.16 -23.97 6.94
C GLU A 126 10.56 -22.69 7.48
N TYR A 127 11.35 -21.60 7.56
CA TYR A 127 10.82 -20.31 8.04
C TYR A 127 9.72 -19.75 7.13
N GLY A 128 9.73 -20.09 5.84
CA GLY A 128 8.70 -19.71 4.88
C GLY A 128 7.33 -20.34 5.14
N ASP A 129 7.23 -21.36 5.98
CA ASP A 129 5.99 -22.03 6.34
C ASP A 129 5.18 -21.25 7.40
N TYR A 130 5.77 -20.20 7.97
CA TYR A 130 5.21 -19.43 9.08
C TYR A 130 4.83 -18.02 8.65
N ALA A 131 3.70 -17.55 9.15
CA ALA A 131 3.28 -16.17 9.00
C ALA A 131 2.79 -15.62 10.34
N VAL A 132 3.20 -14.40 10.69
CA VAL A 132 2.69 -13.66 11.84
C VAL A 132 1.84 -12.52 11.32
N LEU A 133 0.55 -12.52 11.65
CA LEU A 133 -0.40 -11.50 11.24
C LEU A 133 -0.69 -10.56 12.41
N TYR A 134 -0.73 -9.27 12.12
CA TYR A 134 -1.05 -8.23 13.10
C TYR A 134 -1.96 -7.17 12.50
N ARG A 135 -2.71 -6.45 13.34
CA ARG A 135 -3.70 -5.46 12.88
C ARG A 135 -3.07 -4.11 12.58
N GLY A 136 -2.10 -3.68 13.33
CA GLY A 136 -1.49 -2.35 13.22
C GLY A 136 0.02 -2.41 13.02
N ASN A 137 0.56 -1.59 12.14
CA ASN A 137 1.99 -1.57 11.79
C ASN A 137 2.91 -1.34 13.00
N PHE A 138 2.42 -0.68 14.05
CA PHE A 138 3.21 -0.45 15.28
C PHE A 138 3.55 -1.76 16.00
N GLN A 139 2.74 -2.81 15.84
CA GLN A 139 2.96 -4.13 16.44
C GLN A 139 4.15 -4.87 15.81
N ALA A 140 4.47 -4.57 14.56
CA ALA A 140 5.58 -5.20 13.85
C ALA A 140 6.93 -4.93 14.55
N ARG A 141 7.12 -3.78 15.17
CA ARG A 141 8.42 -3.36 15.74
C ARG A 141 8.95 -4.34 16.78
N ALA A 142 8.13 -4.75 17.73
CA ALA A 142 8.54 -5.71 18.77
C ALA A 142 8.87 -7.08 18.14
N LEU A 143 8.05 -7.56 17.21
CA LEU A 143 8.27 -8.80 16.48
C LEU A 143 9.56 -8.76 15.68
N GLU A 144 9.81 -7.69 14.91
CA GLU A 144 11.06 -7.54 14.15
C GLU A 144 12.31 -7.54 15.03
N GLN A 145 12.24 -6.88 16.19
CA GLN A 145 13.35 -6.86 17.14
C GLN A 145 13.68 -8.27 17.61
N PHE A 146 12.71 -9.03 18.10
CA PHE A 146 12.94 -10.40 18.57
C PHE A 146 13.36 -11.36 17.45
N LEU A 147 12.80 -11.23 16.24
CA LEU A 147 13.22 -12.02 15.08
C LEU A 147 14.70 -11.77 14.75
N ARG A 148 15.17 -10.52 14.78
CA ARG A 148 16.58 -10.15 14.56
C ARG A 148 17.48 -10.67 15.67
N ASP A 149 17.11 -10.47 16.93
CA ASP A 149 17.89 -10.92 18.10
C ASP A 149 18.08 -12.45 18.07
N GLN A 150 17.06 -13.17 17.62
CA GLN A 150 17.09 -14.61 17.46
C GLN A 150 17.62 -15.08 16.09
N ARG A 151 18.06 -14.15 15.21
CA ARG A 151 18.56 -14.42 13.85
C ARG A 151 17.59 -15.22 12.99
N VAL A 152 16.30 -14.99 13.17
CA VAL A 152 15.24 -15.58 12.34
C VAL A 152 15.05 -14.71 11.10
N PRO A 153 15.24 -15.26 9.89
CA PRO A 153 14.97 -14.52 8.67
C PRO A 153 13.49 -14.23 8.53
N TYR A 154 13.13 -13.02 8.10
CA TYR A 154 11.74 -12.63 7.91
C TYR A 154 11.59 -11.65 6.75
N THR A 155 10.39 -11.58 6.21
CA THR A 155 9.96 -10.58 5.23
C THR A 155 8.75 -9.83 5.78
N LEU A 156 8.79 -8.50 5.77
CA LEU A 156 7.66 -7.67 6.17
C LEU A 156 6.80 -7.38 4.94
N SER A 157 5.57 -7.91 4.93
CA SER A 157 4.59 -7.67 3.86
C SER A 157 3.51 -6.70 4.32
N GLY A 158 3.07 -5.79 3.43
CA GLY A 158 1.98 -4.86 3.71
C GLY A 158 2.32 -3.73 4.67
N GLY A 159 3.51 -3.73 5.27
CA GLY A 159 4.08 -2.58 5.94
C GLY A 159 4.63 -1.59 4.91
N GLN A 160 4.57 -0.28 5.20
CA GLN A 160 5.39 0.64 4.43
C GLN A 160 6.85 0.26 4.67
N SER A 161 7.55 -0.12 3.61
CA SER A 161 9.00 -0.21 3.62
C SER A 161 9.56 1.08 4.24
N PHE A 162 10.68 1.00 4.93
CA PHE A 162 11.40 2.19 5.40
C PHE A 162 11.50 3.24 4.29
N PHE A 163 11.77 2.82 3.05
CA PHE A 163 11.87 3.68 1.87
C PHE A 163 10.52 4.22 1.36
N ASP A 164 9.39 3.67 1.84
CA ASP A 164 8.05 4.16 1.49
C ASP A 164 7.52 5.24 2.43
N LYS A 165 8.18 5.46 3.56
CA LYS A 165 7.85 6.56 4.47
C LYS A 165 8.04 7.90 3.79
N ALA A 166 7.13 8.85 4.06
CA ALA A 166 7.14 10.16 3.43
C ALA A 166 8.49 10.88 3.64
N GLU A 167 9.01 10.83 4.86
CA GLU A 167 10.27 11.46 5.26
C GLU A 167 11.47 10.88 4.50
N ILE A 168 11.46 9.57 4.26
CA ILE A 168 12.52 8.89 3.52
C ILE A 168 12.43 9.22 2.03
N LYS A 169 11.22 9.25 1.47
CA LYS A 169 11.00 9.70 0.09
C LYS A 169 11.42 11.15 -0.11
N ASP A 170 11.21 12.01 0.89
CA ASP A 170 11.62 13.41 0.84
C ASP A 170 13.14 13.51 0.79
N ILE A 171 13.86 12.85 1.72
CA ILE A 171 15.34 12.81 1.73
C ILE A 171 15.87 12.19 0.43
N THR A 172 15.29 11.08 0.00
CA THR A 172 15.70 10.40 -1.24
C THR A 172 15.53 11.29 -2.47
N ALA A 173 14.50 12.15 -2.50
CA ALA A 173 14.31 13.10 -3.60
C ALA A 173 15.49 14.10 -3.70
N TYR A 174 16.01 14.59 -2.58
CA TYR A 174 17.22 15.42 -2.58
C TYR A 174 18.44 14.66 -3.10
N LEU A 175 18.66 13.43 -2.64
CA LEU A 175 19.79 12.62 -3.09
C LEU A 175 19.70 12.28 -4.59
N ARG A 176 18.50 11.98 -5.09
CA ARG A 176 18.27 11.72 -6.52
C ARG A 176 18.54 12.98 -7.35
N LEU A 177 18.11 14.15 -6.88
CA LEU A 177 18.33 15.41 -7.57
C LEU A 177 19.82 15.78 -7.61
N LEU A 178 20.58 15.48 -6.55
CA LEU A 178 22.04 15.64 -6.51
C LEU A 178 22.76 14.67 -7.46
N ALA A 179 22.22 13.46 -7.65
CA ALA A 179 22.78 12.47 -8.56
C ALA A 179 22.40 12.74 -10.02
N ASN A 180 21.23 13.34 -10.25
CA ASN A 180 20.69 13.64 -11.58
C ASN A 180 19.76 14.86 -11.50
N SER A 181 20.22 16.01 -11.93
CA SER A 181 19.45 17.27 -11.99
C SER A 181 18.29 17.26 -13.00
N GLU A 182 18.23 16.25 -13.87
CA GLU A 182 17.14 16.07 -14.83
C GLU A 182 15.97 15.23 -14.28
N ASP A 183 16.04 14.81 -13.00
CA ASP A 183 14.97 14.05 -12.34
C ASP A 183 13.83 14.98 -11.90
N ASP A 184 12.93 15.32 -12.81
CA ASP A 184 11.80 16.22 -12.56
C ASP A 184 10.87 15.76 -11.43
N PRO A 185 10.52 14.46 -11.27
CA PRO A 185 9.77 13.96 -10.09
C PRO A 185 10.50 14.24 -8.78
N ALA A 186 11.82 14.04 -8.71
CA ALA A 186 12.63 14.35 -7.55
C ALA A 186 12.67 15.85 -7.27
N PHE A 187 12.81 16.66 -8.33
CA PHE A 187 12.78 18.12 -8.25
C PHE A 187 11.49 18.63 -7.63
N ILE A 188 10.33 18.22 -8.15
CA ILE A 188 9.01 18.64 -7.65
C ILE A 188 8.88 18.31 -6.16
N ARG A 189 9.30 17.12 -5.77
CA ARG A 189 9.21 16.69 -4.37
C ARG A 189 10.14 17.48 -3.47
N ALA A 190 11.39 17.65 -3.86
CA ALA A 190 12.41 18.33 -3.07
C ALA A 190 12.13 19.84 -2.92
N VAL A 191 11.69 20.53 -3.98
CA VAL A 191 11.39 21.96 -3.93
C VAL A 191 10.18 22.30 -3.07
N THR A 192 9.22 21.38 -2.96
CA THR A 192 8.00 21.55 -2.15
C THR A 192 8.17 21.12 -0.69
N THR A 193 9.24 20.40 -0.35
CA THR A 193 9.48 19.87 1.01
C THR A 193 10.89 20.21 1.50
N PRO A 194 11.02 20.99 2.58
CA PRO A 194 10.00 21.75 3.31
C PRO A 194 9.38 22.86 2.47
N ARG A 195 8.23 23.39 2.90
CA ARG A 195 7.56 24.47 2.18
C ARG A 195 8.44 25.72 2.08
N ARG A 196 8.66 26.22 0.85
CA ARG A 196 9.53 27.38 0.53
C ARG A 196 8.77 28.51 -0.17
N GLY A 197 7.45 28.42 -0.26
CA GLY A 197 6.66 29.40 -1.01
C GLY A 197 6.56 29.08 -2.52
N VAL A 198 7.14 28.00 -2.99
CA VAL A 198 6.92 27.49 -4.35
C VAL A 198 5.61 26.72 -4.38
N GLY A 199 4.59 27.29 -5.01
CA GLY A 199 3.24 26.73 -5.10
C GLY A 199 2.97 26.00 -6.42
N GLY A 200 1.78 25.36 -6.50
CA GLY A 200 1.35 24.62 -7.69
C GLY A 200 1.37 25.47 -8.97
N THR A 201 0.88 26.71 -8.91
CA THR A 201 0.86 27.62 -10.06
C THR A 201 2.24 27.96 -10.61
N THR A 202 3.26 28.05 -9.72
CA THR A 202 4.66 28.28 -10.13
C THR A 202 5.22 27.03 -10.81
N LEU A 203 4.92 25.84 -10.27
CA LEU A 203 5.36 24.58 -10.85
C LEU A 203 4.67 24.27 -12.18
N GLU A 204 3.38 24.60 -12.32
CA GLU A 204 2.65 24.49 -13.60
C GLU A 204 3.26 25.40 -14.68
N ALA A 205 3.56 26.65 -14.33
CA ALA A 205 4.23 27.60 -15.24
C ALA A 205 5.62 27.11 -15.64
N LEU A 206 6.39 26.58 -14.66
CA LEU A 206 7.71 26.00 -14.91
C LEU A 206 7.64 24.77 -15.81
N GLY A 207 6.68 23.85 -15.54
CA GLY A 207 6.46 22.65 -16.35
C GLY A 207 6.06 22.96 -17.78
N SER A 208 5.20 23.95 -17.99
CA SER A 208 4.81 24.40 -19.32
C SER A 208 6.00 25.00 -20.08
N TYR A 209 6.78 25.83 -19.42
CA TYR A 209 7.98 26.43 -20.02
C TYR A 209 9.06 25.40 -20.36
N ALA A 210 9.33 24.48 -19.43
CA ALA A 210 10.29 23.40 -19.62
C ALA A 210 9.90 22.48 -20.77
N GLY A 211 8.60 22.12 -20.88
CA GLY A 211 8.07 21.30 -21.95
C GLY A 211 8.20 21.97 -23.34
N GLU A 212 7.94 23.28 -23.46
CA GLU A 212 8.11 24.04 -24.70
C GLU A 212 9.57 24.06 -25.19
N ARG A 213 10.51 23.98 -24.25
CA ARG A 213 11.96 24.10 -24.51
C ARG A 213 12.70 22.78 -24.48
N HIS A 214 12.05 21.69 -24.15
CA HIS A 214 12.67 20.37 -23.93
C HIS A 214 13.80 20.40 -22.89
N LEU A 215 13.57 21.12 -21.79
CA LEU A 215 14.48 21.25 -20.65
C LEU A 215 13.93 20.50 -19.45
N SER A 216 14.82 20.14 -18.50
CA SER A 216 14.39 19.73 -17.17
C SER A 216 13.83 20.93 -16.38
N LEU A 217 13.00 20.66 -15.36
CA LEU A 217 12.47 21.70 -14.48
C LEU A 217 13.60 22.47 -13.78
N PHE A 218 14.66 21.76 -13.41
CA PHE A 218 15.84 22.37 -12.77
C PHE A 218 16.55 23.36 -13.70
N ALA A 219 16.83 22.96 -14.94
CA ALA A 219 17.48 23.82 -15.93
C ALA A 219 16.57 25.00 -16.31
N ALA A 220 15.29 24.76 -16.52
CA ALA A 220 14.30 25.78 -16.88
C ALA A 220 14.18 26.90 -15.81
N ALA A 221 14.42 26.57 -14.53
CA ALA A 221 14.36 27.56 -13.45
C ALA A 221 15.40 28.67 -13.54
N PHE A 222 16.51 28.47 -14.25
CA PHE A 222 17.58 29.46 -14.48
C PHE A 222 17.42 30.23 -15.81
N GLU A 223 16.46 29.86 -16.63
CA GLU A 223 16.27 30.54 -17.91
C GLU A 223 15.66 31.94 -17.74
N GLU A 224 16.27 32.95 -18.36
CA GLU A 224 15.77 34.34 -18.38
C GLU A 224 14.31 34.40 -18.91
N GLY A 225 14.02 33.60 -19.96
CA GLY A 225 12.68 33.52 -20.53
C GLY A 225 11.61 33.04 -19.54
N PHE A 226 11.96 32.20 -18.58
CA PHE A 226 11.04 31.80 -17.50
C PHE A 226 10.84 32.93 -16.49
N ALA A 227 11.90 33.69 -16.16
CA ALA A 227 11.79 34.81 -15.23
C ALA A 227 10.75 35.86 -15.67
N HIS A 228 10.50 36.00 -16.96
CA HIS A 228 9.47 36.88 -17.51
C HIS A 228 8.04 36.32 -17.43
N ARG A 229 7.88 35.03 -17.14
CA ARG A 229 6.54 34.36 -17.08
C ARG A 229 5.96 34.29 -15.68
N VAL A 230 6.76 34.57 -14.65
CA VAL A 230 6.34 34.51 -13.24
C VAL A 230 6.70 35.80 -12.49
N GLN A 231 6.02 36.03 -11.39
CA GLN A 231 6.33 37.19 -10.57
C GLN A 231 7.65 36.96 -9.78
N ALA A 232 8.41 38.02 -9.54
CA ALA A 232 9.67 37.95 -8.81
C ALA A 232 9.55 37.23 -7.45
N ARG A 233 8.45 37.43 -6.72
CA ARG A 233 8.15 36.74 -5.46
C ARG A 233 7.99 35.23 -5.57
N GLN A 234 7.66 34.72 -6.77
CA GLN A 234 7.51 33.30 -7.05
C GLN A 234 8.81 32.70 -7.57
N LEU A 235 9.57 33.50 -8.32
CA LEU A 235 10.86 33.10 -8.88
C LEU A 235 11.95 32.99 -7.81
N ALA A 236 12.04 33.95 -6.90
CA ALA A 236 13.11 34.01 -5.92
C ALA A 236 13.28 32.75 -5.06
N PRO A 237 12.23 32.16 -4.45
CA PRO A 237 12.37 30.93 -3.67
C PRO A 237 12.76 29.73 -4.53
N LEU A 238 12.36 29.71 -5.81
CA LEU A 238 12.70 28.65 -6.74
C LEU A 238 14.19 28.68 -7.10
N VAL A 239 14.71 29.87 -7.46
CA VAL A 239 16.13 30.07 -7.78
C VAL A 239 17.00 29.78 -6.58
N GLU A 240 16.62 30.30 -5.38
CA GLU A 240 17.33 30.01 -4.13
C GLU A 240 17.44 28.51 -3.84
N PHE A 241 16.36 27.75 -4.08
CA PHE A 241 16.39 26.30 -3.96
C PHE A 241 17.36 25.66 -4.96
N CYS A 242 17.33 26.06 -6.22
CA CYS A 242 18.22 25.52 -7.25
C CYS A 242 19.70 25.84 -6.95
N GLU A 243 19.99 27.06 -6.49
CA GLU A 243 21.34 27.43 -6.04
C GLU A 243 21.79 26.63 -4.82
N PHE A 244 20.87 26.32 -3.90
CA PHE A 244 21.14 25.45 -2.75
C PHE A 244 21.55 24.06 -3.22
N ILE A 245 20.84 23.47 -4.18
CA ILE A 245 21.19 22.15 -4.76
C ILE A 245 22.57 22.21 -5.43
N ASN A 246 22.85 23.24 -6.24
CA ASN A 246 24.16 23.41 -6.88
C ASN A 246 25.30 23.50 -5.84
N ARG A 247 25.08 24.21 -4.74
CA ARG A 247 26.07 24.28 -3.65
C ARG A 247 26.30 22.92 -2.97
N LEU A 248 25.25 22.11 -2.78
CA LEU A 248 25.38 20.77 -2.23
C LEU A 248 26.11 19.82 -3.18
N GLU A 249 25.77 19.86 -4.47
CA GLU A 249 26.43 19.06 -5.51
C GLU A 249 27.94 19.38 -5.58
N TYR A 250 28.30 20.68 -5.59
CA TYR A 250 29.68 21.13 -5.57
C TYR A 250 30.46 20.63 -4.35
N ARG A 251 29.82 20.60 -3.18
CA ARG A 251 30.43 20.06 -1.96
C ARG A 251 30.60 18.55 -2.01
N ALA A 252 29.56 17.84 -2.44
CA ALA A 252 29.58 16.37 -2.54
C ALA A 252 30.61 15.85 -3.55
N ALA A 253 30.96 16.65 -4.57
CA ALA A 253 31.99 16.30 -5.56
C ALA A 253 33.44 16.48 -5.05
N ARG A 254 33.64 17.13 -3.86
CA ARG A 254 34.96 17.46 -3.32
C ARG A 254 35.33 16.69 -2.04
N GLU A 255 34.36 16.10 -1.38
CA GLU A 255 34.52 15.21 -0.23
C GLU A 255 34.52 13.74 -0.67
#